data_10ac4a9577e186fa72a151593faeb5c7
#
_entry.id   10ac4a9577e186fa72a151593faeb5c7
#
_cell.length_a   1.000
_cell.length_b   1.000
_cell.length_c   1.000
_cell.angle_alpha   90.00
_cell.angle_beta   90.00
_cell.angle_gamma   90.00
#
_symmetry.space_group_name_H-M   'P 1'
#
loop_
_entity.id
_entity.type
_entity.pdbx_description
1 polymer ?
#
loop_
_entity_poly.entity_id
_entity_poly.type
_entity_poly.pdbx_seq_one_letter_code
_entity_poly.pdbx_strand_id
1 'polypeptide(L)'
;MDEKSNDRIRVMEIVSRSQYNDEVIDQVDMSDLDLSFSDLSFSDLSEVMARRIMAKRVVLRASSLMRAAFHDCDFELADFRSCNLEEINMADCRFGEADFSKANMKYAKINISSCFETRFDEADFSHGELVGTILNHATFRHANLSGIDAEQADCTGTDFSGANLTNSKFEKAHLENVNLSAVDARNANFTEADFTGAILLNGDFTEADFTGAKLDNVVWTGANVEGAKFDENVKEQVLKII
;
A
#
# COMPACT_ATOMS: atom_id res chain seq x y z
N MET A 1 2.96 -34.65 18.57
CA MET A 1 2.56 -33.44 17.83
C MET A 1 2.28 -32.42 18.90
N ASP A 2 2.85 -31.22 18.79
CA ASP A 2 2.52 -30.17 19.75
C ASP A 2 1.14 -29.58 19.45
N GLU A 3 0.59 -28.82 20.39
CA GLU A 3 -0.75 -28.23 20.33
C GLU A 3 -0.87 -27.31 19.07
N LYS A 4 0.15 -26.50 18.76
CA LYS A 4 0.21 -25.61 17.59
C LYS A 4 0.16 -26.37 16.25
N SER A 5 0.74 -27.55 16.17
CA SER A 5 0.67 -28.38 14.96
C SER A 5 -0.76 -28.88 14.71
N ASN A 6 -1.50 -29.21 15.78
CA ASN A 6 -2.90 -29.61 15.66
C ASN A 6 -3.80 -28.43 15.25
N ASP A 7 -3.55 -27.23 15.78
CA ASP A 7 -4.30 -26.03 15.44
C ASP A 7 -4.12 -25.64 13.97
N ARG A 8 -2.89 -25.71 13.44
CA ARG A 8 -2.63 -25.51 12.01
C ARG A 8 -3.42 -26.50 11.14
N ILE A 9 -3.41 -27.80 11.47
CA ILE A 9 -4.15 -28.81 10.72
C ILE A 9 -5.63 -28.48 10.72
N ARG A 10 -6.21 -28.12 11.87
CA ARG A 10 -7.60 -27.75 12.01
C ARG A 10 -7.96 -26.52 11.15
N VAL A 11 -7.12 -25.48 11.19
CA VAL A 11 -7.32 -24.28 10.36
C VAL A 11 -7.29 -24.64 8.88
N MET A 12 -6.32 -25.44 8.43
CA MET A 12 -6.23 -25.86 7.04
C MET A 12 -7.43 -26.71 6.58
N GLU A 13 -8.00 -27.53 7.46
CA GLU A 13 -9.23 -28.27 7.18
C GLU A 13 -10.43 -27.32 7.00
N ILE A 14 -10.53 -26.26 7.83
CA ILE A 14 -11.60 -25.27 7.73
C ILE A 14 -11.43 -24.45 6.45
N VAL A 15 -10.22 -24.00 6.15
CA VAL A 15 -9.89 -23.29 4.90
C VAL A 15 -10.26 -24.15 3.69
N SER A 16 -9.89 -25.42 3.70
CA SER A 16 -10.23 -26.34 2.62
C SER A 16 -11.75 -26.48 2.40
N ARG A 17 -12.55 -26.46 3.46
CA ARG A 17 -14.03 -26.44 3.34
C ARG A 17 -14.52 -25.12 2.76
N SER A 18 -13.96 -23.97 3.18
CA SER A 18 -14.31 -22.67 2.60
C SER A 18 -14.03 -22.62 1.10
N GLN A 19 -12.89 -23.14 0.67
CA GLN A 19 -12.51 -23.20 -0.75
C GLN A 19 -13.46 -24.02 -1.63
N TYR A 20 -14.04 -25.09 -1.08
CA TYR A 20 -14.88 -26.01 -1.86
C TYR A 20 -16.39 -25.76 -1.72
N ASN A 21 -16.85 -25.16 -0.61
CA ASN A 21 -18.27 -25.05 -0.26
C ASN A 21 -18.76 -23.60 -0.16
N ASP A 22 -17.90 -22.59 -0.44
CA ASP A 22 -18.18 -21.16 -0.22
C ASP A 22 -18.60 -20.86 1.25
N GLU A 23 -18.09 -21.63 2.20
CA GLU A 23 -18.33 -21.38 3.62
C GLU A 23 -17.44 -20.26 4.15
N VAL A 24 -18.02 -19.29 4.86
CA VAL A 24 -17.25 -18.25 5.56
C VAL A 24 -16.48 -18.87 6.71
N ILE A 25 -15.20 -18.53 6.84
CA ILE A 25 -14.40 -18.96 7.99
C ILE A 25 -14.69 -18.02 9.16
N ASP A 26 -15.73 -18.35 9.94
CA ASP A 26 -16.13 -17.57 11.11
C ASP A 26 -15.53 -18.12 12.41
N GLN A 27 -15.14 -17.22 13.32
CA GLN A 27 -14.72 -17.51 14.70
C GLN A 27 -13.50 -18.45 14.83
N VAL A 28 -12.62 -18.50 13.83
CA VAL A 28 -11.37 -19.26 13.92
C VAL A 28 -10.26 -18.33 14.41
N ASP A 29 -9.71 -18.63 15.58
CA ASP A 29 -8.50 -17.95 16.05
C ASP A 29 -7.28 -18.52 15.33
N MET A 30 -6.65 -17.71 14.50
CA MET A 30 -5.41 -18.03 13.77
C MET A 30 -4.17 -17.45 14.45
N SER A 31 -4.30 -16.83 15.62
CA SER A 31 -3.18 -16.18 16.30
C SER A 31 -2.07 -17.17 16.65
N ASP A 32 -0.84 -16.68 16.57
CA ASP A 32 0.38 -17.45 16.87
C ASP A 32 0.63 -18.67 15.96
N LEU A 33 -0.11 -18.83 14.85
CA LEU A 33 0.09 -19.95 13.93
C LEU A 33 1.20 -19.66 12.91
N ASP A 34 1.83 -20.75 12.45
CA ASP A 34 2.68 -20.73 11.27
C ASP A 34 1.91 -21.26 10.07
N LEU A 35 1.48 -20.32 9.21
CA LEU A 35 0.78 -20.57 7.95
C LEU A 35 1.72 -20.40 6.74
N SER A 36 3.03 -20.31 6.98
CA SER A 36 4.01 -20.12 5.91
C SER A 36 3.91 -21.22 4.87
N PHE A 37 4.04 -20.85 3.59
CA PHE A 37 3.95 -21.73 2.43
C PHE A 37 2.57 -22.43 2.26
N SER A 38 1.54 -22.04 3.00
CA SER A 38 0.19 -22.58 2.82
C SER A 38 -0.50 -21.94 1.62
N ASP A 39 -1.36 -22.71 0.97
CA ASP A 39 -2.26 -22.20 -0.07
C ASP A 39 -3.66 -22.00 0.54
N LEU A 40 -4.03 -20.72 0.68
CA LEU A 40 -5.31 -20.24 1.18
C LEU A 40 -6.09 -19.51 0.07
N SER A 41 -5.76 -19.77 -1.21
CA SER A 41 -6.42 -19.12 -2.35
C SER A 41 -7.91 -19.42 -2.37
N PHE A 42 -8.70 -18.48 -2.86
CA PHE A 42 -10.16 -18.61 -3.02
C PHE A 42 -10.91 -18.85 -1.71
N SER A 43 -10.33 -18.52 -0.56
CA SER A 43 -10.98 -18.66 0.74
C SER A 43 -11.72 -17.39 1.15
N ASP A 44 -12.76 -17.54 1.95
CA ASP A 44 -13.38 -16.41 2.65
C ASP A 44 -12.86 -16.34 4.08
N LEU A 45 -11.96 -15.39 4.31
CA LEU A 45 -11.33 -15.03 5.59
C LEU A 45 -11.85 -13.66 6.08
N SER A 46 -13.02 -13.25 5.61
CA SER A 46 -13.60 -11.96 5.98
C SER A 46 -13.85 -11.91 7.49
N GLU A 47 -13.59 -10.71 8.06
CA GLU A 47 -13.77 -10.42 9.48
C GLU A 47 -12.89 -11.25 10.45
N VAL A 48 -11.95 -12.06 9.95
CA VAL A 48 -11.00 -12.80 10.79
C VAL A 48 -10.10 -11.81 11.54
N MET A 49 -9.92 -12.05 12.83
CA MET A 49 -8.98 -11.30 13.67
C MET A 49 -7.88 -12.22 14.17
N ALA A 50 -6.62 -11.86 13.91
CA ALA A 50 -5.49 -12.67 14.31
C ALA A 50 -4.24 -11.83 14.60
N ARG A 51 -3.35 -12.33 15.42
CA ARG A 51 -2.10 -11.67 15.81
C ARG A 51 -0.92 -12.63 15.72
N ARG A 52 0.26 -12.08 15.42
CA ARG A 52 1.54 -12.81 15.41
C ARG A 52 1.53 -14.06 14.54
N ILE A 53 0.83 -13.99 13.41
CA ILE A 53 0.88 -15.05 12.40
C ILE A 53 2.23 -14.99 11.68
N MET A 54 2.86 -16.14 11.50
CA MET A 54 3.92 -16.33 10.51
C MET A 54 3.26 -16.84 9.23
N ALA A 55 3.27 -16.05 8.16
CA ALA A 55 2.60 -16.35 6.89
C ALA A 55 3.50 -16.05 5.68
N LYS A 56 4.81 -16.29 5.85
CA LYS A 56 5.77 -16.08 4.76
C LYS A 56 5.42 -16.96 3.56
N ARG A 57 5.39 -16.34 2.37
CA ARG A 57 5.04 -17.03 1.12
C ARG A 57 3.66 -17.73 1.14
N VAL A 58 2.75 -17.28 1.99
CA VAL A 58 1.36 -17.74 1.95
C VAL A 58 0.74 -17.31 0.62
N VAL A 59 -0.07 -18.15 0.03
CA VAL A 59 -0.84 -17.83 -1.19
C VAL A 59 -2.28 -17.58 -0.80
N LEU A 60 -2.75 -16.34 -0.98
CA LEU A 60 -4.11 -15.87 -0.66
C LEU A 60 -4.87 -15.39 -1.90
N ARG A 61 -4.36 -15.71 -3.08
CA ARG A 61 -4.89 -15.21 -4.36
C ARG A 61 -6.40 -15.34 -4.47
N ALA A 62 -7.06 -14.24 -4.88
CA ALA A 62 -8.49 -14.17 -5.11
C ALA A 62 -9.35 -14.56 -3.88
N SER A 63 -8.80 -14.45 -2.67
CA SER A 63 -9.53 -14.65 -1.42
C SER A 63 -10.21 -13.36 -0.96
N SER A 64 -11.22 -13.48 -0.11
CA SER A 64 -11.81 -12.36 0.62
C SER A 64 -11.21 -12.29 2.01
N LEU A 65 -10.69 -11.13 2.38
CA LEU A 65 -10.26 -10.76 3.73
C LEU A 65 -10.92 -9.42 4.14
N MET A 66 -12.11 -9.18 3.61
CA MET A 66 -12.85 -7.94 3.86
C MET A 66 -13.05 -7.74 5.37
N ARG A 67 -12.71 -6.56 5.88
CA ARG A 67 -12.78 -6.20 7.29
C ARG A 67 -12.00 -7.11 8.25
N ALA A 68 -11.10 -7.95 7.75
CA ALA A 68 -10.21 -8.71 8.61
C ALA A 68 -9.21 -7.79 9.33
N ALA A 69 -8.68 -8.24 10.47
CA ALA A 69 -7.68 -7.52 11.24
C ALA A 69 -6.51 -8.43 11.61
N PHE A 70 -5.32 -8.05 11.12
CA PHE A 70 -4.06 -8.70 11.42
C PHE A 70 -3.12 -7.71 12.10
N HIS A 71 -2.47 -8.12 13.18
CA HIS A 71 -1.54 -7.27 13.90
C HIS A 71 -0.27 -8.04 14.26
N ASP A 72 0.89 -7.40 14.08
CA ASP A 72 2.20 -8.00 14.35
C ASP A 72 2.41 -9.32 13.55
N CYS A 73 2.02 -9.33 12.26
CA CYS A 73 2.06 -10.51 11.40
C CYS A 73 3.18 -10.40 10.35
N ASP A 74 3.67 -11.56 9.93
CA ASP A 74 4.72 -11.67 8.93
C ASP A 74 4.19 -12.29 7.64
N PHE A 75 3.97 -11.44 6.63
CA PHE A 75 3.48 -11.78 5.29
C PHE A 75 4.56 -11.57 4.22
N GLU A 76 5.84 -11.65 4.57
CA GLU A 76 6.91 -11.51 3.58
C GLU A 76 6.72 -12.49 2.40
N LEU A 77 6.88 -12.00 1.16
CA LEU A 77 6.72 -12.76 -0.08
C LEU A 77 5.32 -13.37 -0.27
N ALA A 78 4.29 -12.92 0.46
CA ALA A 78 2.94 -13.43 0.33
C ALA A 78 2.26 -12.98 -0.98
N ASP A 79 1.36 -13.80 -1.50
CA ASP A 79 0.60 -13.54 -2.73
C ASP A 79 -0.84 -13.15 -2.41
N PHE A 80 -1.13 -11.84 -2.41
CA PHE A 80 -2.45 -11.24 -2.21
C PHE A 80 -3.11 -10.79 -3.53
N ARG A 81 -2.64 -11.26 -4.66
CA ARG A 81 -3.14 -10.80 -5.95
C ARG A 81 -4.64 -11.01 -6.10
N SER A 82 -5.32 -9.96 -6.56
CA SER A 82 -6.76 -9.96 -6.81
C SER A 82 -7.62 -10.29 -5.57
N CYS A 83 -7.08 -10.14 -4.35
CA CYS A 83 -7.85 -10.30 -3.12
C CYS A 83 -8.86 -9.16 -2.94
N ASN A 84 -9.95 -9.47 -2.24
CA ASN A 84 -10.77 -8.44 -1.64
C ASN A 84 -10.29 -8.13 -0.22
N LEU A 85 -9.64 -6.98 -0.06
CA LEU A 85 -9.04 -6.47 1.17
C LEU A 85 -9.74 -5.17 1.63
N GLU A 86 -10.99 -4.97 1.22
CA GLU A 86 -11.74 -3.77 1.56
C GLU A 86 -11.89 -3.63 3.08
N GLU A 87 -11.58 -2.44 3.62
CA GLU A 87 -11.61 -2.13 5.05
C GLU A 87 -10.69 -3.02 5.93
N ILE A 88 -9.73 -3.73 5.35
CA ILE A 88 -8.80 -4.56 6.13
C ILE A 88 -7.92 -3.68 7.03
N ASN A 89 -7.56 -4.19 8.21
CA ASN A 89 -6.58 -3.58 9.09
C ASN A 89 -5.37 -4.49 9.28
N MET A 90 -4.22 -4.09 8.73
CA MET A 90 -2.95 -4.82 8.81
C MET A 90 -1.83 -3.92 9.33
N ALA A 91 -2.07 -3.28 10.46
CA ALA A 91 -1.07 -2.42 11.10
C ALA A 91 0.06 -3.24 11.75
N ASP A 92 1.28 -2.66 11.79
CA ASP A 92 2.45 -3.26 12.42
C ASP A 92 2.81 -4.65 11.84
N CYS A 93 2.66 -4.81 10.51
CA CYS A 93 2.94 -6.06 9.82
C CYS A 93 4.14 -5.93 8.86
N ARG A 94 4.68 -7.07 8.42
CA ARG A 94 5.76 -7.14 7.43
C ARG A 94 5.23 -7.72 6.12
N PHE A 95 5.47 -7.01 5.02
CA PHE A 95 5.04 -7.37 3.66
C PHE A 95 6.18 -7.32 2.65
N GLY A 96 7.43 -7.40 3.10
CA GLY A 96 8.57 -7.33 2.19
C GLY A 96 8.39 -8.25 0.99
N GLU A 97 8.52 -7.71 -0.23
CA GLU A 97 8.35 -8.42 -1.50
C GLU A 97 6.97 -9.12 -1.71
N ALA A 98 5.95 -8.79 -0.91
CA ALA A 98 4.59 -9.31 -1.12
C ALA A 98 3.94 -8.71 -2.38
N ASP A 99 2.93 -9.38 -2.93
CA ASP A 99 2.25 -8.98 -4.16
C ASP A 99 0.75 -8.75 -3.92
N PHE A 100 0.33 -7.47 -3.91
CA PHE A 100 -1.05 -7.01 -3.81
C PHE A 100 -1.61 -6.55 -5.16
N SER A 101 -0.98 -6.91 -6.27
CA SER A 101 -1.40 -6.44 -7.59
C SER A 101 -2.88 -6.78 -7.86
N LYS A 102 -3.62 -5.78 -8.34
CA LYS A 102 -5.06 -5.87 -8.64
C LYS A 102 -5.96 -6.17 -7.44
N ALA A 103 -5.49 -6.04 -6.22
CA ALA A 103 -6.32 -6.21 -5.03
C ALA A 103 -7.28 -5.01 -4.86
N ASN A 104 -8.49 -5.28 -4.34
CA ASN A 104 -9.38 -4.25 -3.83
C ASN A 104 -8.98 -3.95 -2.38
N MET A 105 -8.36 -2.80 -2.16
CA MET A 105 -7.83 -2.35 -0.85
C MET A 105 -8.50 -1.05 -0.39
N LYS A 106 -9.72 -0.78 -0.85
CA LYS A 106 -10.44 0.44 -0.45
C LYS A 106 -10.55 0.52 1.07
N TYR A 107 -10.25 1.70 1.62
CA TYR A 107 -10.28 1.96 3.07
C TYR A 107 -9.36 1.04 3.90
N ALA A 108 -8.46 0.30 3.27
CA ALA A 108 -7.51 -0.55 3.96
C ALA A 108 -6.52 0.28 4.79
N LYS A 109 -6.05 -0.27 5.92
CA LYS A 109 -5.09 0.36 6.82
C LYS A 109 -3.86 -0.52 6.94
N ILE A 110 -2.70 0.02 6.50
CA ILE A 110 -1.39 -0.64 6.59
C ILE A 110 -0.39 0.30 7.29
N ASN A 111 -0.82 0.92 8.38
CA ASN A 111 0.00 1.90 9.10
C ASN A 111 1.18 1.25 9.83
N ILE A 112 2.31 1.95 9.91
CA ILE A 112 3.49 1.54 10.70
C ILE A 112 4.02 0.15 10.30
N SER A 113 3.83 -0.21 9.04
CA SER A 113 4.20 -1.52 8.50
C SER A 113 5.44 -1.43 7.61
N SER A 114 6.06 -2.57 7.32
CA SER A 114 7.18 -2.65 6.37
C SER A 114 6.71 -3.26 5.05
N CYS A 115 6.71 -2.45 3.99
CA CYS A 115 6.33 -2.82 2.63
C CYS A 115 7.52 -2.65 1.65
N PHE A 116 8.73 -3.00 2.08
CA PHE A 116 9.93 -2.92 1.25
C PHE A 116 9.78 -3.80 -0.01
N GLU A 117 10.01 -3.23 -1.20
CA GLU A 117 9.88 -3.91 -2.51
C GLU A 117 8.50 -4.57 -2.74
N THR A 118 7.46 -4.18 -2.02
CA THR A 118 6.09 -4.71 -2.16
C THR A 118 5.45 -4.19 -3.44
N ARG A 119 4.64 -5.02 -4.11
CA ARG A 119 3.90 -4.64 -5.32
C ARG A 119 2.42 -4.37 -5.03
N PHE A 120 1.95 -3.19 -5.43
CA PHE A 120 0.55 -2.75 -5.39
C PHE A 120 0.06 -2.32 -6.79
N ASP A 121 0.65 -2.86 -7.85
CA ASP A 121 0.35 -2.45 -9.23
C ASP A 121 -1.13 -2.71 -9.57
N GLU A 122 -1.81 -1.73 -10.16
CA GLU A 122 -3.24 -1.78 -10.50
C GLU A 122 -4.18 -2.03 -9.30
N ALA A 123 -3.71 -1.95 -8.06
CA ALA A 123 -4.58 -2.08 -6.88
C ALA A 123 -5.48 -0.85 -6.69
N ASP A 124 -6.67 -1.04 -6.13
CA ASP A 124 -7.52 0.05 -5.66
C ASP A 124 -7.34 0.24 -4.16
N PHE A 125 -6.50 1.20 -3.77
CA PHE A 125 -6.20 1.57 -2.39
C PHE A 125 -6.81 2.93 -2.02
N SER A 126 -7.90 3.31 -2.71
CA SER A 126 -8.54 4.61 -2.49
C SER A 126 -9.03 4.74 -1.04
N HIS A 127 -8.83 5.94 -0.48
CA HIS A 127 -9.18 6.29 0.90
C HIS A 127 -8.54 5.41 1.98
N GLY A 128 -7.47 4.70 1.66
CA GLY A 128 -6.71 3.89 2.62
C GLY A 128 -5.74 4.72 3.46
N GLU A 129 -5.01 4.04 4.36
CA GLU A 129 -4.04 4.64 5.25
C GLU A 129 -2.68 3.89 5.17
N LEU A 130 -1.60 4.65 4.97
CA LEU A 130 -0.19 4.21 4.93
C LEU A 130 0.68 5.06 5.86
N VAL A 131 0.10 5.65 6.92
CA VAL A 131 0.78 6.60 7.81
C VAL A 131 2.00 5.93 8.46
N GLY A 132 3.18 6.57 8.30
CA GLY A 132 4.44 6.09 8.86
C GLY A 132 4.91 4.73 8.33
N THR A 133 4.39 4.29 7.17
CA THR A 133 4.73 3.00 6.55
C THR A 133 6.02 3.10 5.76
N ILE A 134 6.85 2.05 5.78
CA ILE A 134 8.07 1.93 5.00
C ILE A 134 7.72 1.31 3.64
N LEU A 135 7.84 2.09 2.56
CA LEU A 135 7.46 1.73 1.18
C LEU A 135 8.66 1.76 0.22
N ASN A 136 9.89 1.76 0.74
CA ASN A 136 11.09 1.88 -0.08
C ASN A 136 11.09 0.85 -1.22
N HIS A 137 11.26 1.34 -2.44
CA HIS A 137 11.27 0.56 -3.67
C HIS A 137 9.97 -0.23 -3.96
N ALA A 138 8.88 0.07 -3.29
CA ALA A 138 7.56 -0.49 -3.63
C ALA A 138 7.08 0.00 -5.00
N THR A 139 6.10 -0.69 -5.59
CA THR A 139 5.48 -0.26 -6.85
C THR A 139 3.97 -0.11 -6.71
N PHE A 140 3.45 1.01 -7.26
CA PHE A 140 2.03 1.37 -7.31
C PHE A 140 1.63 1.77 -8.74
N ARG A 141 2.20 1.12 -9.75
CA ARG A 141 1.95 1.48 -11.15
C ARG A 141 0.48 1.34 -11.49
N HIS A 142 -0.09 2.42 -12.03
CA HIS A 142 -1.51 2.47 -12.39
C HIS A 142 -2.49 2.15 -11.25
N ALA A 143 -2.05 2.22 -9.99
CA ALA A 143 -2.91 2.03 -8.83
C ALA A 143 -3.83 3.23 -8.60
N ASN A 144 -4.98 2.99 -7.98
CA ASN A 144 -5.86 4.05 -7.49
C ASN A 144 -5.56 4.31 -6.01
N LEU A 145 -4.95 5.45 -5.73
CA LEU A 145 -4.57 5.94 -4.41
C LEU A 145 -5.32 7.25 -4.07
N SER A 146 -6.46 7.49 -4.73
CA SER A 146 -7.21 8.73 -4.50
C SER A 146 -7.65 8.85 -3.04
N GLY A 147 -7.35 10.00 -2.43
CA GLY A 147 -7.68 10.26 -1.03
C GLY A 147 -6.90 9.43 0.00
N ILE A 148 -5.82 8.77 -0.39
CA ILE A 148 -4.97 8.01 0.55
C ILE A 148 -4.33 8.95 1.58
N ASP A 149 -4.11 8.45 2.79
CA ASP A 149 -3.32 9.09 3.81
C ASP A 149 -1.97 8.36 3.97
N ALA A 150 -0.91 8.99 3.49
CA ALA A 150 0.47 8.52 3.53
C ALA A 150 1.37 9.52 4.28
N GLU A 151 0.81 10.22 5.28
CA GLU A 151 1.58 11.15 6.11
C GLU A 151 2.79 10.45 6.72
N GLN A 152 3.97 11.08 6.62
CA GLN A 152 5.24 10.57 7.14
C GLN A 152 5.66 9.17 6.61
N ALA A 153 5.07 8.71 5.51
CA ALA A 153 5.50 7.45 4.88
C ALA A 153 6.89 7.61 4.26
N ASP A 154 7.69 6.55 4.32
CA ASP A 154 8.96 6.47 3.60
C ASP A 154 8.75 5.79 2.24
N CYS A 155 8.60 6.62 1.20
CA CYS A 155 8.40 6.21 -0.19
C CYS A 155 9.68 6.33 -1.03
N THR A 156 10.88 6.32 -0.41
CA THR A 156 12.14 6.48 -1.13
C THR A 156 12.26 5.45 -2.26
N GLY A 157 12.46 5.92 -3.49
CA GLY A 157 12.60 5.09 -4.67
C GLY A 157 11.34 4.34 -5.11
N THR A 158 10.17 4.67 -4.57
CA THR A 158 8.87 4.06 -4.94
C THR A 158 8.47 4.46 -6.36
N ASP A 159 7.82 3.55 -7.10
CA ASP A 159 7.28 3.81 -8.44
C ASP A 159 5.75 3.98 -8.41
N PHE A 160 5.27 5.23 -8.53
CA PHE A 160 3.86 5.59 -8.66
C PHE A 160 3.45 5.90 -10.10
N SER A 161 4.24 5.51 -11.11
CA SER A 161 3.98 5.90 -12.50
C SER A 161 2.56 5.54 -12.95
N GLY A 162 1.84 6.52 -13.50
CA GLY A 162 0.46 6.38 -13.96
C GLY A 162 -0.59 6.18 -12.87
N ALA A 163 -0.23 6.30 -11.59
CA ALA A 163 -1.18 6.17 -10.48
C ALA A 163 -2.13 7.38 -10.37
N ASN A 164 -3.26 7.18 -9.74
CA ASN A 164 -4.18 8.24 -9.33
C ASN A 164 -3.94 8.60 -7.86
N LEU A 165 -3.37 9.77 -7.60
CA LEU A 165 -3.09 10.35 -6.28
C LEU A 165 -4.00 11.56 -5.98
N THR A 166 -5.14 11.70 -6.66
CA THR A 166 -6.02 12.86 -6.45
C THR A 166 -6.47 12.96 -4.98
N ASN A 167 -6.37 14.19 -4.42
CA ASN A 167 -6.71 14.45 -3.01
C ASN A 167 -5.93 13.63 -1.97
N SER A 168 -4.79 13.04 -2.32
CA SER A 168 -3.95 12.28 -1.41
C SER A 168 -3.20 13.18 -0.43
N LYS A 169 -2.74 12.60 0.68
CA LYS A 169 -1.94 13.26 1.69
C LYS A 169 -0.59 12.58 1.82
N PHE A 170 0.47 13.32 1.52
CA PHE A 170 1.88 12.93 1.67
C PHE A 170 2.64 13.97 2.51
N GLU A 171 1.97 14.59 3.48
CA GLU A 171 2.61 15.56 4.36
C GLU A 171 3.81 14.94 5.06
N LYS A 172 4.97 15.61 4.99
CA LYS A 172 6.24 15.13 5.58
C LYS A 172 6.71 13.75 5.11
N ALA A 173 6.19 13.25 3.99
CA ALA A 173 6.63 11.98 3.42
C ALA A 173 8.04 12.10 2.84
N HIS A 174 8.79 11.00 2.88
CA HIS A 174 10.05 10.84 2.17
C HIS A 174 9.75 10.35 0.75
N LEU A 175 9.93 11.22 -0.23
CA LEU A 175 9.66 10.98 -1.66
C LEU A 175 10.95 11.10 -2.49
N GLU A 176 12.12 10.85 -1.88
CA GLU A 176 13.40 10.92 -2.56
C GLU A 176 13.49 9.87 -3.67
N ASN A 177 13.91 10.30 -4.85
CA ASN A 177 14.06 9.46 -6.04
C ASN A 177 12.77 8.73 -6.47
N VAL A 178 11.59 9.18 -6.04
CA VAL A 178 10.31 8.62 -6.43
C VAL A 178 10.04 8.83 -7.91
N ASN A 179 9.37 7.88 -8.56
CA ASN A 179 8.86 8.04 -9.92
C ASN A 179 7.36 8.38 -9.89
N LEU A 180 7.01 9.62 -10.21
CA LEU A 180 5.65 10.15 -10.35
C LEU A 180 5.33 10.49 -11.81
N SER A 181 5.92 9.79 -12.76
CA SER A 181 5.67 10.05 -14.18
C SER A 181 4.22 9.74 -14.56
N ALA A 182 3.60 10.63 -15.30
CA ALA A 182 2.21 10.50 -15.77
C ALA A 182 1.16 10.27 -14.65
N VAL A 183 1.46 10.69 -13.42
CA VAL A 183 0.55 10.60 -12.27
C VAL A 183 -0.56 11.66 -12.39
N ASP A 184 -1.74 11.35 -11.87
CA ASP A 184 -2.78 12.32 -11.54
C ASP A 184 -2.72 12.64 -10.06
N ALA A 185 -2.10 13.76 -9.68
CA ALA A 185 -1.92 14.21 -8.30
C ALA A 185 -2.64 15.55 -8.03
N ARG A 186 -3.76 15.78 -8.71
CA ARG A 186 -4.55 17.00 -8.51
C ARG A 186 -5.05 17.11 -7.08
N ASN A 187 -4.90 18.31 -6.51
CA ASN A 187 -5.26 18.61 -5.11
C ASN A 187 -4.51 17.75 -4.07
N ALA A 188 -3.41 17.11 -4.41
CA ALA A 188 -2.62 16.36 -3.44
C ALA A 188 -1.90 17.30 -2.48
N ASN A 189 -1.75 16.89 -1.22
CA ASN A 189 -0.99 17.59 -0.20
C ASN A 189 0.41 16.97 -0.05
N PHE A 190 1.44 17.71 -0.47
CA PHE A 190 2.85 17.36 -0.36
C PHE A 190 3.61 18.32 0.56
N THR A 191 2.91 18.97 1.50
CA THR A 191 3.55 19.95 2.39
C THR A 191 4.68 19.31 3.19
N GLU A 192 5.82 20.00 3.25
CA GLU A 192 7.03 19.56 3.96
C GLU A 192 7.62 18.20 3.47
N ALA A 193 7.16 17.64 2.34
CA ALA A 193 7.69 16.38 1.79
C ALA A 193 9.08 16.58 1.15
N ASP A 194 9.89 15.51 1.10
CA ASP A 194 11.20 15.52 0.45
C ASP A 194 11.14 14.86 -0.92
N PHE A 195 11.22 15.65 -1.99
CA PHE A 195 11.23 15.20 -3.39
C PHE A 195 12.62 15.17 -4.01
N THR A 196 13.68 15.19 -3.22
CA THR A 196 15.03 15.24 -3.76
C THR A 196 15.27 14.14 -4.79
N GLY A 197 15.59 14.52 -6.03
CA GLY A 197 15.84 13.61 -7.15
C GLY A 197 14.59 12.95 -7.75
N ALA A 198 13.38 13.35 -7.37
CA ALA A 198 12.11 12.79 -7.88
C ALA A 198 11.89 13.08 -9.37
N ILE A 199 11.14 12.19 -10.03
CA ILE A 199 10.75 12.28 -11.44
C ILE A 199 9.25 12.54 -11.55
N LEU A 200 8.85 13.75 -11.99
CA LEU A 200 7.46 14.21 -12.12
C LEU A 200 7.04 14.36 -13.60
N LEU A 201 7.70 13.64 -14.49
CA LEU A 201 7.54 13.73 -15.94
C LEU A 201 6.08 13.57 -16.39
N ASN A 202 5.51 14.57 -17.07
CA ASN A 202 4.14 14.56 -17.59
C ASN A 202 3.04 14.32 -16.53
N GLY A 203 3.31 14.52 -15.25
CA GLY A 203 2.31 14.39 -14.17
C GLY A 203 1.38 15.62 -14.11
N ASP A 204 0.17 15.43 -13.62
CA ASP A 204 -0.78 16.50 -13.33
C ASP A 204 -0.82 16.80 -11.83
N PHE A 205 -0.27 17.94 -11.44
CA PHE A 205 -0.21 18.45 -10.07
C PHE A 205 -1.06 19.73 -9.91
N THR A 206 -2.11 19.88 -10.74
CA THR A 206 -3.03 21.01 -10.63
C THR A 206 -3.54 21.14 -9.19
N GLU A 207 -3.44 22.38 -8.64
CA GLU A 207 -3.85 22.69 -7.26
C GLU A 207 -3.14 21.90 -6.15
N ALA A 208 -2.06 21.17 -6.44
CA ALA A 208 -1.28 20.47 -5.42
C ALA A 208 -0.55 21.45 -4.49
N ASP A 209 -0.28 21.06 -3.25
CA ASP A 209 0.41 21.88 -2.27
C ASP A 209 1.82 21.36 -1.99
N PHE A 210 2.85 22.08 -2.46
CA PHE A 210 4.27 21.79 -2.23
C PHE A 210 4.90 22.78 -1.23
N THR A 211 4.10 23.44 -0.38
CA THR A 211 4.63 24.40 0.60
C THR A 211 5.60 23.70 1.56
N GLY A 212 6.80 24.25 1.72
CA GLY A 212 7.85 23.67 2.56
C GLY A 212 8.50 22.41 2.00
N ALA A 213 8.11 21.93 0.81
CA ALA A 213 8.72 20.75 0.21
C ALA A 213 10.15 21.01 -0.26
N LYS A 214 11.03 19.98 -0.13
CA LYS A 214 12.36 19.99 -0.74
C LYS A 214 12.24 19.49 -2.18
N LEU A 215 12.73 20.29 -3.12
CA LEU A 215 12.57 20.08 -4.56
C LEU A 215 13.92 20.06 -5.31
N ASP A 216 15.00 19.63 -4.63
CA ASP A 216 16.33 19.59 -5.23
C ASP A 216 16.42 18.49 -6.30
N ASN A 217 16.92 18.86 -7.49
CA ASN A 217 17.13 17.95 -8.62
C ASN A 217 15.84 17.24 -9.13
N VAL A 218 14.66 17.81 -8.93
CA VAL A 218 13.40 17.28 -9.43
C VAL A 218 13.29 17.45 -10.94
N VAL A 219 12.84 16.40 -11.64
CA VAL A 219 12.57 16.43 -13.09
C VAL A 219 11.10 16.78 -13.33
N TRP A 220 10.83 18.01 -13.81
CA TRP A 220 9.48 18.57 -14.03
C TRP A 220 8.99 18.51 -15.48
N THR A 221 9.77 17.98 -16.41
CA THR A 221 9.47 18.08 -17.86
C THR A 221 8.04 17.65 -18.18
N GLY A 222 7.25 18.56 -18.75
CA GLY A 222 5.85 18.31 -19.12
C GLY A 222 4.88 18.19 -17.95
N ALA A 223 5.29 18.46 -16.72
CA ALA A 223 4.38 18.48 -15.57
C ALA A 223 3.41 19.66 -15.64
N ASN A 224 2.14 19.43 -15.29
CA ASN A 224 1.16 20.50 -15.10
C ASN A 224 1.12 20.90 -13.64
N VAL A 225 1.43 22.15 -13.33
CA VAL A 225 1.42 22.72 -11.97
C VAL A 225 0.46 23.92 -11.86
N GLU A 226 -0.59 23.97 -12.69
CA GLU A 226 -1.57 25.07 -12.65
C GLU A 226 -2.20 25.14 -11.25
N GLY A 227 -2.20 26.33 -10.65
CA GLY A 227 -2.74 26.55 -9.31
C GLY A 227 -1.94 25.92 -8.17
N ALA A 228 -0.88 25.17 -8.44
CA ALA A 228 -0.07 24.57 -7.39
C ALA A 228 0.61 25.61 -6.49
N LYS A 229 0.73 25.30 -5.21
CA LYS A 229 1.35 26.15 -4.20
C LYS A 229 2.80 25.75 -3.98
N PHE A 230 3.66 26.75 -3.86
CA PHE A 230 5.10 26.64 -3.60
C PHE A 230 5.53 27.80 -2.71
N ASP A 231 6.64 27.66 -2.03
CA ASP A 231 7.31 28.79 -1.39
C ASP A 231 7.73 29.82 -2.44
N GLU A 232 7.67 31.11 -2.09
CA GLU A 232 7.89 32.22 -3.03
C GLU A 232 9.23 32.14 -3.77
N ASN A 233 10.27 31.70 -3.08
CA ASN A 233 11.64 31.57 -3.63
C ASN A 233 11.80 30.38 -4.61
N VAL A 234 10.91 29.41 -4.59
CA VAL A 234 10.96 28.16 -5.39
C VAL A 234 10.10 28.27 -6.64
N LYS A 235 8.94 28.92 -6.53
CA LYS A 235 7.92 29.01 -7.59
C LYS A 235 8.49 29.49 -8.94
N GLU A 236 9.31 30.57 -8.93
CA GLU A 236 9.91 31.09 -10.15
C GLU A 236 10.92 30.12 -10.80
N GLN A 237 11.58 29.28 -9.99
CA GLN A 237 12.54 28.30 -10.49
C GLN A 237 11.80 27.15 -11.18
N VAL A 238 10.75 26.62 -10.56
CA VAL A 238 9.92 25.54 -11.11
C VAL A 238 9.29 25.98 -12.43
N LEU A 239 8.65 27.16 -12.47
CA LEU A 239 8.01 27.71 -13.69
C LEU A 239 8.96 27.99 -14.86
N LYS A 240 10.28 27.98 -14.66
CA LYS A 240 11.27 28.13 -15.73
C LYS A 240 11.74 26.80 -16.31
N ILE A 241 11.46 25.68 -15.63
CA ILE A 241 11.98 24.35 -15.96
C ILE A 241 10.92 23.46 -16.62
N ILE A 242 9.66 23.81 -16.47
CA ILE A 242 8.49 23.10 -17.02
C ILE A 242 8.37 23.30 -18.52
#